data_86e50604ee5a31e4f97095379a402bf7
#
_entry.id   86e50604ee5a31e4f97095379a402bf7
#
_cell.length_a   1.000
_cell.length_b   1.000
_cell.length_c   1.000
_cell.angle_alpha   90.00
_cell.angle_beta   90.00
_cell.angle_gamma   90.00
#
_symmetry.space_group_name_H-M   'P 1'
#
loop_
_entity.id
_entity.type
_entity.pdbx_description
1 polymer ?
#
loop_
_entity_poly.entity_id
_entity_poly.type
_entity_poly.pdbx_seq_one_letter_code
_entity_poly.pdbx_strand_id
1 'polypeptide(L)'
;MRAVTRISAVVALLALVGTTAARAQHPQVREGFWIGFGFGFGSLGLSCTGCSSINRESGISGFLKMGGTVSDKLLLGGESNGWTKDIGGTRVTAGNLSFAAYYYPSPAQGFFLRGGLGFASYQEQGQSGSVGFGLTMGLGYDVRVGTNFSLTPVANWSWGNVGDAHSGGIVIPGTKENVFQVGLGFTWH
;
A
#
# COMPACT_ATOMS: atom_id res chain seq x y z
N MET A 1 -0.87 -29.64 -4.16
CA MET A 1 0.20 -29.83 -3.17
C MET A 1 1.43 -28.91 -3.37
N ARG A 2 1.87 -28.56 -4.59
CA ARG A 2 3.07 -27.69 -4.81
C ARG A 2 2.90 -26.22 -4.42
N ALA A 3 1.68 -25.65 -4.36
CA ALA A 3 1.45 -24.27 -3.99
C ALA A 3 1.57 -24.02 -2.47
N VAL A 4 1.10 -24.96 -1.65
CA VAL A 4 1.13 -24.86 -0.18
C VAL A 4 2.59 -24.87 0.33
N THR A 5 3.46 -25.69 -0.29
CA THR A 5 4.87 -25.77 0.09
C THR A 5 5.64 -24.46 -0.19
N ARG A 6 5.25 -23.72 -1.23
CA ARG A 6 5.91 -22.43 -1.57
C ARG A 6 5.51 -21.31 -0.61
N ILE A 7 4.25 -21.28 -0.16
CA ILE A 7 3.77 -20.29 0.81
C ILE A 7 4.45 -20.53 2.18
N SER A 8 4.58 -21.79 2.61
CA SER A 8 5.25 -22.12 3.86
C SER A 8 6.73 -21.73 3.87
N ALA A 9 7.44 -21.86 2.73
CA ALA A 9 8.83 -21.45 2.62
C ALA A 9 9.03 -19.94 2.72
N VAL A 10 8.14 -19.15 2.16
CA VAL A 10 8.18 -17.67 2.22
C VAL A 10 7.89 -17.18 3.65
N VAL A 11 6.91 -17.78 4.32
CA VAL A 11 6.58 -17.44 5.72
C VAL A 11 7.73 -17.83 6.66
N ALA A 12 8.37 -18.98 6.45
CA ALA A 12 9.54 -19.42 7.23
C ALA A 12 10.76 -18.51 7.00
N LEU A 13 10.99 -18.03 5.77
CA LEU A 13 12.08 -17.10 5.45
C LEU A 13 11.87 -15.74 6.12
N LEU A 14 10.63 -15.24 6.13
CA LEU A 14 10.27 -14.00 6.83
C LEU A 14 10.42 -14.13 8.35
N ALA A 15 10.12 -15.26 8.94
CA ALA A 15 10.27 -15.53 10.37
C ALA A 15 11.76 -15.63 10.78
N LEU A 16 12.63 -16.19 9.94
CA LEU A 16 14.08 -16.29 10.20
C LEU A 16 14.79 -14.92 10.13
N VAL A 17 14.36 -14.02 9.26
CA VAL A 17 14.90 -12.66 9.19
C VAL A 17 14.54 -11.84 10.44
N GLY A 18 13.38 -12.11 11.05
CA GLY A 18 12.90 -11.37 12.24
C GLY A 18 13.71 -11.60 13.52
N THR A 19 14.37 -12.75 13.69
CA THR A 19 15.03 -13.09 14.95
C THR A 19 16.47 -12.58 15.07
N THR A 20 17.17 -12.36 13.96
CA THR A 20 18.54 -11.83 13.97
C THR A 20 18.62 -10.31 13.85
N ALA A 21 17.60 -9.66 13.26
CA ALA A 21 17.56 -8.22 13.07
C ALA A 21 17.37 -7.42 14.37
N ALA A 22 16.80 -8.03 15.41
CA ALA A 22 16.48 -7.34 16.67
C ALA A 22 17.72 -6.84 17.46
N ARG A 23 18.91 -7.36 17.20
CA ARG A 23 20.14 -6.95 17.88
C ARG A 23 21.02 -5.98 17.08
N ALA A 24 20.74 -5.77 15.80
CA ALA A 24 21.54 -4.92 14.91
C ALA A 24 20.82 -3.62 14.51
N GLN A 25 19.63 -3.36 15.03
CA GLN A 25 18.90 -2.14 14.70
C GLN A 25 19.47 -0.95 15.43
N HIS A 26 19.73 0.13 14.69
CA HIS A 26 19.95 1.45 15.29
C HIS A 26 18.71 1.87 16.11
N PRO A 27 18.87 2.71 17.16
CA PRO A 27 17.73 3.22 17.91
C PRO A 27 16.66 3.80 16.99
N GLN A 28 15.40 3.53 17.31
CA GLN A 28 14.25 4.04 16.55
C GLN A 28 13.99 5.51 16.95
N VAL A 29 14.70 6.44 16.30
CA VAL A 29 14.46 7.88 16.48
C VAL A 29 13.53 8.33 15.37
N ARG A 30 12.41 8.99 15.75
CA ARG A 30 11.41 9.54 14.82
C ARG A 30 11.16 10.98 15.23
N GLU A 31 11.78 11.92 14.52
CA GLU A 31 11.67 13.34 14.79
C GLU A 31 11.59 14.13 13.50
N GLY A 32 10.87 15.25 13.53
CA GLY A 32 10.79 16.17 12.41
C GLY A 32 10.07 15.62 11.19
N PHE A 33 10.62 15.93 10.03
CA PHE A 33 10.10 15.50 8.73
C PHE A 33 10.53 14.07 8.40
N TRP A 34 9.63 13.33 7.78
CA TRP A 34 9.93 12.00 7.28
C TRP A 34 9.39 11.83 5.85
N ILE A 35 10.08 11.00 5.07
CA ILE A 35 9.71 10.64 3.71
C ILE A 35 10.02 9.18 3.44
N GLY A 36 9.19 8.52 2.65
CA GLY A 36 9.45 7.15 2.21
C GLY A 36 8.76 6.84 0.90
N PHE A 37 9.33 5.89 0.17
CA PHE A 37 8.73 5.33 -1.03
C PHE A 37 9.01 3.82 -1.08
N GLY A 38 8.27 3.10 -1.92
CA GLY A 38 8.49 1.67 -2.08
C GLY A 38 7.75 1.09 -3.26
N PHE A 39 8.09 -0.17 -3.54
CA PHE A 39 7.55 -0.95 -4.63
C PHE A 39 7.12 -2.32 -4.13
N GLY A 40 6.22 -2.94 -4.86
CA GLY A 40 5.72 -4.26 -4.52
C GLY A 40 4.78 -4.81 -5.56
N PHE A 41 4.00 -5.76 -5.11
CA PHE A 41 2.94 -6.38 -5.90
C PHE A 41 1.61 -6.11 -5.23
N GLY A 42 0.60 -5.87 -6.06
CA GLY A 42 -0.76 -5.64 -5.60
C GLY A 42 -1.75 -6.52 -6.33
N SER A 43 -2.86 -6.78 -5.67
CA SER A 43 -4.01 -7.48 -6.25
C SER A 43 -5.20 -6.54 -6.26
N LEU A 44 -5.61 -6.09 -7.45
CA LEU A 44 -6.78 -5.24 -7.66
C LEU A 44 -8.05 -6.10 -7.73
N GLY A 45 -9.05 -5.75 -6.96
CA GLY A 45 -10.41 -6.25 -7.07
C GLY A 45 -11.35 -5.11 -7.45
N LEU A 46 -12.23 -5.38 -8.40
CA LEU A 46 -13.27 -4.45 -8.84
C LEU A 46 -14.66 -5.02 -8.52
N SER A 47 -15.58 -4.14 -8.23
CA SER A 47 -17.00 -4.45 -8.11
C SER A 47 -17.83 -3.27 -8.61
N CYS A 48 -19.01 -3.53 -9.15
CA CYS A 48 -19.91 -2.51 -9.68
C CYS A 48 -21.37 -2.93 -9.50
N THR A 49 -22.29 -1.99 -9.67
CA THR A 49 -23.72 -2.26 -9.58
C THR A 49 -24.17 -3.13 -10.76
N GLY A 50 -24.69 -4.31 -10.48
CA GLY A 50 -25.17 -5.24 -11.50
C GLY A 50 -24.10 -6.05 -12.22
N CYS A 51 -22.83 -5.95 -11.80
CA CYS A 51 -21.76 -6.78 -12.36
C CYS A 51 -21.74 -8.18 -11.76
N SER A 52 -21.37 -9.16 -12.60
CA SER A 52 -20.93 -10.46 -12.12
C SER A 52 -19.62 -10.33 -11.35
N SER A 53 -19.23 -11.36 -10.58
CA SER A 53 -17.92 -11.37 -9.89
C SER A 53 -16.77 -11.18 -10.87
N ILE A 54 -15.96 -10.15 -10.63
CA ILE A 54 -14.77 -9.86 -11.44
C ILE A 54 -13.58 -10.51 -10.74
N ASN A 55 -12.78 -11.27 -11.49
CA ASN A 55 -11.56 -11.86 -10.96
C ASN A 55 -10.57 -10.77 -10.55
N ARG A 56 -9.84 -11.04 -9.49
CA ARG A 56 -8.78 -10.13 -9.05
C ARG A 56 -7.60 -10.19 -10.00
N GLU A 57 -7.02 -9.04 -10.28
CA GLU A 57 -5.87 -8.89 -11.15
C GLU A 57 -4.61 -8.55 -10.34
N SER A 58 -3.54 -9.33 -10.51
CA SER A 58 -2.25 -9.07 -9.86
C SER A 58 -1.37 -8.22 -10.77
N GLY A 59 -0.77 -7.17 -10.20
CA GLY A 59 0.07 -6.22 -10.94
C GLY A 59 1.15 -5.61 -10.08
N ILE A 60 1.93 -4.69 -10.67
CA ILE A 60 2.95 -3.92 -9.99
C ILE A 60 2.28 -2.84 -9.16
N SER A 61 2.83 -2.57 -7.99
CA SER A 61 2.36 -1.50 -7.11
C SER A 61 3.51 -0.68 -6.56
N GLY A 62 3.23 0.56 -6.19
CA GLY A 62 4.17 1.45 -5.56
C GLY A 62 3.48 2.40 -4.61
N PHE A 63 4.27 3.04 -3.75
CA PHE A 63 3.77 4.05 -2.84
C PHE A 63 4.81 5.14 -2.58
N LEU A 64 4.33 6.31 -2.26
CA LEU A 64 5.09 7.46 -1.75
C LEU A 64 4.38 7.97 -0.51
N LYS A 65 5.12 8.28 0.54
CA LYS A 65 4.60 8.80 1.80
C LYS A 65 5.52 9.89 2.34
N MET A 66 4.95 10.94 2.93
CA MET A 66 5.74 12.01 3.57
C MET A 66 4.91 12.73 4.62
N GLY A 67 5.58 13.30 5.62
CA GLY A 67 4.87 14.02 6.66
C GLY A 67 5.74 14.49 7.80
N GLY A 68 5.10 14.73 8.95
CA GLY A 68 5.74 15.18 10.19
C GLY A 68 5.50 14.20 11.35
N THR A 69 6.46 14.17 12.25
CA THR A 69 6.36 13.43 13.52
C THR A 69 5.63 14.29 14.55
N VAL A 70 4.50 13.79 15.04
CA VAL A 70 3.71 14.44 16.09
C VAL A 70 4.20 14.01 17.49
N SER A 71 4.55 12.73 17.61
CA SER A 71 5.14 12.16 18.81
C SER A 71 5.96 10.92 18.43
N ASP A 72 6.68 10.35 19.39
CA ASP A 72 7.44 9.11 19.23
C ASP A 72 6.58 7.90 18.76
N LYS A 73 5.25 8.01 18.94
CA LYS A 73 4.27 6.98 18.57
C LYS A 73 3.40 7.35 17.39
N LEU A 74 3.36 8.62 16.97
CA LEU A 74 2.41 9.09 15.97
C LEU A 74 3.07 9.97 14.92
N LEU A 75 3.00 9.54 13.68
CA LEU A 75 3.37 10.33 12.52
C LEU A 75 2.11 10.62 11.70
N LEU A 76 2.01 11.82 11.15
CA LEU A 76 0.93 12.24 10.27
C LEU A 76 1.50 12.71 8.94
N GLY A 77 0.79 12.44 7.85
CA GLY A 77 1.26 12.90 6.55
C GLY A 77 0.33 12.55 5.40
N GLY A 78 0.83 12.82 4.21
CA GLY A 78 0.23 12.40 2.95
C GLY A 78 0.84 11.11 2.44
N GLU A 79 0.04 10.29 1.79
CA GLU A 79 0.51 9.14 1.06
C GLU A 79 -0.22 8.97 -0.26
N SER A 80 0.51 8.47 -1.25
CA SER A 80 -0.02 8.03 -2.54
C SER A 80 0.32 6.56 -2.73
N ASN A 81 -0.68 5.76 -3.09
CA ASN A 81 -0.52 4.36 -3.45
C ASN A 81 -0.99 4.18 -4.89
N GLY A 82 -0.26 3.40 -5.67
CA GLY A 82 -0.58 3.12 -7.06
C GLY A 82 -0.44 1.64 -7.37
N TRP A 83 -1.29 1.16 -8.26
CA TRP A 83 -1.26 -0.16 -8.85
C TRP A 83 -1.44 -0.04 -10.36
N THR A 84 -0.73 -0.86 -11.13
CA THR A 84 -0.86 -0.88 -12.59
C THR A 84 -0.63 -2.25 -13.17
N LYS A 85 -1.32 -2.54 -14.28
CA LYS A 85 -1.16 -3.74 -15.09
C LYS A 85 -1.64 -3.51 -16.51
N ASP A 86 -1.01 -4.17 -17.49
CA ASP A 86 -1.53 -4.27 -18.85
C ASP A 86 -2.44 -5.50 -18.95
N ILE A 87 -3.70 -5.28 -19.28
CA ILE A 87 -4.74 -6.32 -19.41
C ILE A 87 -5.26 -6.27 -20.84
N GLY A 88 -5.02 -7.34 -21.63
CA GLY A 88 -5.47 -7.40 -23.03
C GLY A 88 -4.93 -6.29 -23.93
N GLY A 89 -3.75 -5.74 -23.62
CA GLY A 89 -3.14 -4.63 -24.37
C GLY A 89 -3.58 -3.24 -23.90
N THR A 90 -4.43 -3.15 -22.87
CA THR A 90 -4.88 -1.90 -22.27
C THR A 90 -4.27 -1.75 -20.87
N ARG A 91 -3.61 -0.61 -20.61
CA ARG A 91 -3.09 -0.32 -19.29
C ARG A 91 -4.22 0.11 -18.35
N VAL A 92 -4.32 -0.58 -17.23
CA VAL A 92 -5.23 -0.26 -16.12
C VAL A 92 -4.41 0.25 -14.95
N THR A 93 -4.86 1.34 -14.35
CA THR A 93 -4.23 1.96 -13.18
C THR A 93 -5.29 2.23 -12.11
N ALA A 94 -4.99 1.84 -10.89
CA ALA A 94 -5.76 2.19 -9.70
C ALA A 94 -4.86 2.95 -8.72
N GLY A 95 -5.36 3.99 -8.10
CA GLY A 95 -4.58 4.85 -7.21
C GLY A 95 -5.37 5.29 -6.00
N ASN A 96 -4.63 5.69 -4.96
CA ASN A 96 -5.19 6.31 -3.77
C ASN A 96 -4.26 7.42 -3.28
N LEU A 97 -4.83 8.59 -2.98
CA LEU A 97 -4.15 9.72 -2.34
C LEU A 97 -4.85 10.01 -1.03
N SER A 98 -4.16 9.87 0.09
CA SER A 98 -4.75 9.95 1.42
C SER A 98 -3.95 10.85 2.35
N PHE A 99 -4.64 11.48 3.30
CA PHE A 99 -4.04 11.89 4.57
C PHE A 99 -4.04 10.68 5.50
N ALA A 100 -2.88 10.34 6.05
CA ALA A 100 -2.66 9.10 6.81
C ALA A 100 -1.99 9.35 8.15
N ALA A 101 -2.37 8.52 9.13
CA ALA A 101 -1.73 8.40 10.43
C ALA A 101 -0.97 7.07 10.51
N TYR A 102 0.25 7.13 11.06
CA TYR A 102 1.11 5.98 11.32
C TYR A 102 1.30 5.87 12.83
N TYR A 103 0.78 4.81 13.41
CA TYR A 103 0.83 4.57 14.85
C TYR A 103 1.82 3.46 15.19
N TYR A 104 2.81 3.78 16.01
CA TYR A 104 3.83 2.88 16.53
C TYR A 104 3.48 2.50 17.98
N PRO A 105 2.95 1.29 18.24
CA PRO A 105 2.57 0.87 19.58
C PRO A 105 3.73 0.90 20.58
N SER A 106 4.94 0.57 20.12
CA SER A 106 6.18 0.63 20.88
C SER A 106 7.18 1.55 20.19
N PRO A 107 7.56 2.69 20.78
CA PRO A 107 8.53 3.61 20.17
C PRO A 107 9.91 2.97 19.93
N ALA A 108 10.30 2.01 20.77
CA ALA A 108 11.58 1.32 20.65
C ALA A 108 11.61 0.29 19.48
N GLN A 109 10.46 0.02 18.84
CA GLN A 109 10.34 -0.96 17.77
C GLN A 109 9.92 -0.29 16.46
N GLY A 110 10.18 -0.97 15.35
CA GLY A 110 9.81 -0.49 14.01
C GLY A 110 8.38 -0.80 13.59
N PHE A 111 7.63 -1.62 14.33
CA PHE A 111 6.27 -2.00 13.96
C PHE A 111 5.31 -0.81 14.01
N PHE A 112 4.52 -0.65 12.95
CA PHE A 112 3.47 0.36 12.89
C PHE A 112 2.19 -0.16 12.24
N LEU A 113 1.09 0.45 12.65
CA LEU A 113 -0.20 0.39 12.00
C LEU A 113 -0.44 1.71 11.28
N ARG A 114 -1.09 1.68 10.14
CA ARG A 114 -1.47 2.91 9.42
C ARG A 114 -2.94 2.89 9.03
N GLY A 115 -3.53 4.09 8.96
CA GLY A 115 -4.87 4.32 8.44
C GLY A 115 -4.95 5.69 7.81
N GLY A 116 -5.72 5.83 6.72
CA GLY A 116 -5.85 7.09 6.00
C GLY A 116 -7.19 7.22 5.28
N LEU A 117 -7.55 8.46 5.03
CA LEU A 117 -8.75 8.90 4.30
C LEU A 117 -8.34 9.80 3.16
N GLY A 118 -9.00 9.71 2.02
CA GLY A 118 -8.68 10.56 0.88
C GLY A 118 -9.47 10.23 -0.37
N PHE A 119 -8.79 10.23 -1.50
CA PHE A 119 -9.35 10.01 -2.82
C PHE A 119 -8.80 8.73 -3.43
N ALA A 120 -9.68 7.96 -4.04
CA ALA A 120 -9.33 6.83 -4.89
C ALA A 120 -9.54 7.21 -6.35
N SER A 121 -8.76 6.62 -7.25
CA SER A 121 -8.84 6.84 -8.69
C SER A 121 -8.70 5.56 -9.45
N TYR A 122 -9.50 5.39 -10.51
CA TYR A 122 -9.43 4.30 -11.46
C TYR A 122 -9.35 4.83 -12.88
N GLN A 123 -8.46 4.28 -13.68
CA GLN A 123 -8.31 4.71 -15.08
C GLN A 123 -7.90 3.54 -15.97
N GLU A 124 -8.53 3.42 -17.11
CA GLU A 124 -8.06 2.63 -18.25
C GLU A 124 -7.44 3.54 -19.29
N GLN A 125 -6.40 3.08 -19.95
CA GLN A 125 -5.71 3.83 -21.01
C GLN A 125 -6.68 4.17 -22.15
N GLY A 126 -6.71 5.46 -22.52
CA GLY A 126 -7.60 5.97 -23.57
C GLY A 126 -9.04 6.26 -23.12
N GLN A 127 -9.34 6.07 -21.82
CA GLN A 127 -10.64 6.41 -21.22
C GLN A 127 -10.51 7.54 -20.20
N SER A 128 -11.62 8.20 -19.88
CA SER A 128 -11.67 9.18 -18.79
C SER A 128 -11.45 8.48 -17.45
N GLY A 129 -10.59 9.07 -16.61
CA GLY A 129 -10.36 8.59 -15.24
C GLY A 129 -11.55 8.90 -14.35
N SER A 130 -11.82 8.03 -13.39
CA SER A 130 -12.83 8.20 -12.35
C SER A 130 -12.16 8.43 -11.01
N VAL A 131 -12.69 9.35 -10.21
CA VAL A 131 -12.16 9.71 -8.89
C VAL A 131 -13.30 9.74 -7.89
N GLY A 132 -13.06 9.21 -6.70
CA GLY A 132 -14.03 9.19 -5.63
C GLY A 132 -13.41 9.10 -4.26
N PHE A 133 -14.19 8.74 -3.26
CA PHE A 133 -13.72 8.60 -1.88
C PHE A 133 -12.87 7.36 -1.70
N GLY A 134 -11.77 7.50 -0.96
CA GLY A 134 -10.80 6.43 -0.69
C GLY A 134 -10.48 6.26 0.78
N LEU A 135 -10.21 5.02 1.14
CA LEU A 135 -9.72 4.59 2.45
C LEU A 135 -8.44 3.78 2.27
N THR A 136 -7.50 3.94 3.20
CA THR A 136 -6.33 3.08 3.27
C THR A 136 -6.13 2.55 4.69
N MET A 137 -5.63 1.34 4.80
CA MET A 137 -5.15 0.77 6.04
C MET A 137 -3.98 -0.17 5.75
N GLY A 138 -3.15 -0.39 6.76
CA GLY A 138 -2.02 -1.27 6.57
C GLY A 138 -1.17 -1.41 7.81
N LEU A 139 -0.11 -2.16 7.66
CA LEU A 139 0.92 -2.35 8.66
C LEU A 139 2.28 -2.45 8.00
N GLY A 140 3.31 -2.20 8.77
CA GLY A 140 4.69 -2.34 8.31
C GLY A 140 5.66 -2.42 9.48
N TYR A 141 6.92 -2.58 9.12
CA TYR A 141 7.99 -2.64 10.09
C TYR A 141 9.22 -1.88 9.58
N ASP A 142 9.65 -0.85 10.30
CA ASP A 142 10.88 -0.11 9.99
C ASP A 142 12.09 -0.87 10.54
N VAL A 143 12.78 -1.60 9.67
CA VAL A 143 14.10 -2.17 9.97
C VAL A 143 15.12 -1.05 9.84
N ARG A 144 15.57 -0.48 10.95
CA ARG A 144 16.54 0.61 10.97
C ARG A 144 17.92 0.09 10.56
N VAL A 145 18.40 0.51 9.38
CA VAL A 145 19.70 0.10 8.82
C VAL A 145 20.75 1.22 8.85
N GLY A 146 20.34 2.43 9.20
CA GLY A 146 21.20 3.59 9.41
C GLY A 146 20.62 4.53 10.44
N THR A 147 21.30 5.63 10.75
CA THR A 147 20.85 6.60 11.77
C THR A 147 19.45 7.13 11.45
N ASN A 148 19.19 7.50 10.18
CA ASN A 148 17.94 8.11 9.73
C ASN A 148 17.26 7.30 8.62
N PHE A 149 17.69 6.07 8.37
CA PHE A 149 17.23 5.27 7.23
C PHE A 149 16.73 3.90 7.67
N SER A 150 15.57 3.54 7.16
CA SER A 150 14.92 2.24 7.40
C SER A 150 14.55 1.55 6.11
N LEU A 151 14.69 0.23 6.10
CA LEU A 151 14.06 -0.66 5.15
C LEU A 151 12.71 -1.07 5.71
N THR A 152 11.63 -0.88 4.93
CA THR A 152 10.26 -0.95 5.47
C THR A 152 9.41 -1.95 4.67
N PRO A 153 9.38 -3.25 5.03
CA PRO A 153 8.35 -4.15 4.54
C PRO A 153 6.96 -3.66 4.97
N VAL A 154 6.00 -3.72 4.04
CA VAL A 154 4.63 -3.26 4.24
C VAL A 154 3.60 -4.23 3.68
N ALA A 155 2.44 -4.27 4.33
CA ALA A 155 1.23 -4.86 3.80
C ALA A 155 0.11 -3.82 3.91
N ASN A 156 -0.48 -3.46 2.78
CA ASN A 156 -1.44 -2.38 2.65
C ASN A 156 -2.71 -2.88 2.00
N TRP A 157 -3.81 -2.29 2.39
CA TRP A 157 -5.10 -2.42 1.74
C TRP A 157 -5.68 -1.03 1.50
N SER A 158 -6.09 -0.77 0.27
CA SER A 158 -6.85 0.42 -0.10
C SER A 158 -8.21 0.02 -0.65
N TRP A 159 -9.18 0.87 -0.41
CA TRP A 159 -10.53 0.75 -0.95
C TRP A 159 -10.97 2.11 -1.47
N GLY A 160 -11.73 2.10 -2.58
CA GLY A 160 -12.27 3.29 -3.18
C GLY A 160 -13.66 3.08 -3.76
N ASN A 161 -14.50 4.11 -3.62
CA ASN A 161 -15.74 4.24 -4.36
C ASN A 161 -15.54 5.35 -5.39
N VAL A 162 -15.22 4.94 -6.62
CA VAL A 162 -14.87 5.87 -7.72
C VAL A 162 -16.08 6.32 -8.54
N GLY A 163 -17.29 5.86 -8.16
CA GLY A 163 -18.51 6.21 -8.88
C GLY A 163 -18.63 5.49 -10.21
N ASP A 164 -18.89 6.22 -11.27
CA ASP A 164 -19.02 5.64 -12.61
C ASP A 164 -17.63 5.54 -13.28
N ALA A 165 -17.26 4.33 -13.66
CA ALA A 165 -16.02 4.07 -14.39
C ALA A 165 -16.28 3.94 -15.88
N HIS A 166 -15.27 4.23 -16.70
CA HIS A 166 -15.33 4.09 -18.15
C HIS A 166 -14.40 2.96 -18.60
N SER A 167 -14.95 1.99 -19.32
CA SER A 167 -14.20 0.85 -19.87
C SER A 167 -14.72 0.50 -21.25
N GLY A 168 -13.83 0.41 -22.25
CA GLY A 168 -14.20 0.05 -23.62
C GLY A 168 -15.26 0.95 -24.26
N GLY A 169 -15.37 2.23 -23.82
CA GLY A 169 -16.42 3.16 -24.31
C GLY A 169 -17.78 2.99 -23.61
N ILE A 170 -17.88 2.16 -22.58
CA ILE A 170 -19.11 1.91 -21.81
C ILE A 170 -18.94 2.54 -20.42
N VAL A 171 -20.02 3.11 -19.88
CA VAL A 171 -20.09 3.60 -18.49
C VAL A 171 -20.51 2.44 -17.58
N ILE A 172 -19.71 2.19 -16.55
CA ILE A 172 -19.95 1.15 -15.54
C ILE A 172 -20.33 1.84 -14.23
N PRO A 173 -21.61 1.82 -13.83
CA PRO A 173 -22.08 2.59 -12.70
C PRO A 173 -21.69 1.98 -11.35
N GLY A 174 -21.44 2.86 -10.36
CA GLY A 174 -21.23 2.47 -8.98
C GLY A 174 -19.99 1.58 -8.77
N THR A 175 -18.91 1.88 -9.50
CA THR A 175 -17.66 1.13 -9.44
C THR A 175 -16.94 1.39 -8.13
N LYS A 176 -16.53 0.29 -7.50
CA LYS A 176 -15.67 0.28 -6.31
C LYS A 176 -14.43 -0.55 -6.61
N GLU A 177 -13.31 -0.08 -6.09
CA GLU A 177 -12.04 -0.78 -6.21
C GLU A 177 -11.48 -1.13 -4.83
N ASN A 178 -10.67 -2.16 -4.78
CA ASN A 178 -9.82 -2.43 -3.63
C ASN A 178 -8.51 -3.05 -4.10
N VAL A 179 -7.40 -2.58 -3.53
CA VAL A 179 -6.06 -3.12 -3.80
C VAL A 179 -5.47 -3.65 -2.51
N PHE A 180 -5.10 -4.91 -2.51
CA PHE A 180 -4.22 -5.48 -1.49
C PHE A 180 -2.80 -5.47 -2.02
N GLN A 181 -1.86 -4.87 -1.27
CA GLN A 181 -0.48 -4.65 -1.67
C GLN A 181 0.48 -5.22 -0.63
N VAL A 182 1.53 -5.88 -1.09
CA VAL A 182 2.71 -6.22 -0.28
C VAL A 182 3.94 -5.67 -0.97
N GLY A 183 4.85 -5.07 -0.20
CA GLY A 183 5.99 -4.39 -0.79
C GLY A 183 7.12 -4.13 0.19
N LEU A 184 8.18 -3.58 -0.38
CA LEU A 184 9.36 -3.13 0.35
C LEU A 184 9.58 -1.66 0.07
N GLY A 185 9.73 -0.89 1.13
CA GLY A 185 9.97 0.54 1.06
C GLY A 185 11.28 0.96 1.71
N PHE A 186 11.60 2.21 1.49
CA PHE A 186 12.71 2.94 2.05
C PHE A 186 12.13 4.16 2.77
N THR A 187 12.48 4.34 4.03
CA THR A 187 11.97 5.46 4.85
C THR A 187 13.12 6.20 5.50
N TRP A 188 13.11 7.52 5.41
CA TRP A 188 13.98 8.45 6.11
C TRP A 188 13.17 9.20 7.17
N HIS A 189 13.76 9.32 8.35
CA HIS A 189 13.21 10.06 9.50
C HIS A 189 14.16 11.17 9.91
#